data_271635ff2ebbcd35e67b8bb3327e4faa
#
_entry.id   271635ff2ebbcd35e67b8bb3327e4faa
#
_cell.length_a   1.000
_cell.length_b   1.000
_cell.length_c   1.000
_cell.angle_alpha   90.00
_cell.angle_beta   90.00
_cell.angle_gamma   90.00
#
_symmetry.space_group_name_H-M   'P 1'
#
loop_
_entity.id
_entity.type
_entity.pdbx_description
1 polymer ?
#
loop_
_entity_poly.entity_id
_entity_poly.type
_entity_poly.pdbx_seq_one_letter_code
_entity_poly.pdbx_strand_id
1 'polypeptide(L)'
;DERGDELVEILENQEIQVDQSFRFSAVPTISKSRVTASNQQICRVDRESAIDQYHPDLSIVGDLIREKACQADAVIVSDYGKGFVTNQLLALVRENACFLAVDPKPSRLLDYSKPDLLTPNRLEALELAGLSRETRDPFPQEDVVSQIFNKFSPRLLAVTLGGEGMLLAKQGKVERTIPTAAREVFDVS
;
A
#
# COMPACT_ATOMS: atom_id res chain seq x y z
N ASP A 1 -0.03 20.82 -11.05
CA ASP A 1 -0.23 21.97 -10.15
C ASP A 1 0.99 22.15 -9.23
N GLU A 2 1.06 23.30 -8.55
CA GLU A 2 2.19 23.68 -7.69
C GLU A 2 2.57 22.59 -6.66
N ARG A 3 1.59 21.92 -6.07
CA ARG A 3 1.83 20.82 -5.12
C ARG A 3 2.43 19.59 -5.78
N GLY A 4 2.02 19.32 -7.01
CA GLY A 4 2.60 18.24 -7.81
C GLY A 4 4.04 18.53 -8.21
N ASP A 5 4.35 19.78 -8.51
CA ASP A 5 5.72 20.21 -8.86
C ASP A 5 6.63 20.13 -7.65
N GLU A 6 6.15 20.60 -6.48
CA GLU A 6 6.84 20.45 -5.18
C GLU A 6 7.13 18.97 -4.83
N LEU A 7 6.14 18.08 -5.05
CA LEU A 7 6.30 16.65 -4.81
C LEU A 7 7.38 16.03 -5.72
N VAL A 8 7.38 16.38 -7.00
CA VAL A 8 8.41 15.89 -7.95
C VAL A 8 9.80 16.34 -7.50
N GLU A 9 9.96 17.61 -7.15
CA GLU A 9 11.23 18.13 -6.66
C GLU A 9 11.73 17.39 -5.40
N ILE A 10 10.82 17.10 -4.45
CA ILE A 10 11.17 16.34 -3.24
C ILE A 10 11.65 14.94 -3.60
N LEU A 11 10.97 14.25 -4.53
CA LEU A 11 11.34 12.89 -4.95
C LEU A 11 12.68 12.87 -5.69
N GLU A 12 12.89 13.80 -6.61
CA GLU A 12 14.14 13.92 -7.38
C GLU A 12 15.33 14.24 -6.47
N ASN A 13 15.15 15.06 -5.43
CA ASN A 13 16.16 15.35 -4.41
C ASN A 13 16.52 14.10 -3.56
N GLN A 14 15.68 13.07 -3.56
CA GLN A 14 15.94 11.76 -2.95
C GLN A 14 16.42 10.72 -3.99
N GLU A 15 16.86 11.16 -5.16
CA GLU A 15 17.31 10.29 -6.26
C GLU A 15 16.22 9.35 -6.80
N ILE A 16 14.93 9.67 -6.56
CA ILE A 16 13.78 8.92 -7.07
C ILE A 16 13.37 9.50 -8.42
N GLN A 17 13.48 8.70 -9.47
CA GLN A 17 13.06 9.10 -10.80
C GLN A 17 11.53 9.14 -10.90
N VAL A 18 11.00 10.27 -11.36
CA VAL A 18 9.57 10.47 -11.61
C VAL A 18 9.33 10.56 -13.10
N ASP A 19 8.56 9.62 -13.65
CA ASP A 19 8.17 9.69 -15.04
C ASP A 19 6.98 10.63 -15.21
N GLN A 20 7.13 11.61 -16.10
CA GLN A 20 6.13 12.66 -16.34
C GLN A 20 4.83 12.13 -16.95
N SER A 21 4.85 10.93 -17.55
CA SER A 21 3.65 10.27 -18.10
C SER A 21 2.62 9.90 -17.01
N PHE A 22 3.04 9.85 -15.76
CA PHE A 22 2.15 9.60 -14.61
C PHE A 22 1.58 10.87 -13.96
N ARG A 23 1.79 12.03 -14.56
CA ARG A 23 1.21 13.29 -14.05
C ARG A 23 -0.17 13.53 -14.64
N PHE A 24 -1.15 13.69 -13.76
CA PHE A 24 -2.53 13.99 -14.13
C PHE A 24 -2.76 15.50 -14.13
N SER A 25 -2.91 16.12 -15.31
CA SER A 25 -3.12 17.57 -15.42
C SER A 25 -4.54 18.02 -15.07
N ALA A 26 -5.51 17.11 -15.17
CA ALA A 26 -6.94 17.42 -14.99
C ALA A 26 -7.43 17.38 -13.53
N VAL A 27 -6.63 16.87 -12.62
CA VAL A 27 -7.00 16.70 -11.21
C VAL A 27 -5.96 17.31 -10.28
N PRO A 28 -6.36 17.81 -9.10
CA PRO A 28 -5.42 18.34 -8.13
C PRO A 28 -4.55 17.23 -7.53
N THR A 29 -3.31 17.55 -7.20
CA THR A 29 -2.48 16.69 -6.36
C THR A 29 -3.16 16.50 -5.01
N ILE A 30 -3.29 15.24 -4.58
CA ILE A 30 -3.92 14.90 -3.32
C ILE A 30 -3.10 15.50 -2.17
N SER A 31 -3.73 16.33 -1.37
CA SER A 31 -3.06 16.96 -0.23
C SER A 31 -3.89 16.85 1.05
N LYS A 32 -3.20 16.70 2.17
CA LYS A 32 -3.78 16.60 3.51
C LYS A 32 -3.13 17.64 4.41
N SER A 33 -3.84 18.74 4.66
CA SER A 33 -3.37 19.83 5.50
C SER A 33 -3.90 19.65 6.93
N ARG A 34 -3.01 19.61 7.91
CA ARG A 34 -3.37 19.57 9.33
C ARG A 34 -3.21 20.96 9.92
N VAL A 35 -4.29 21.49 10.46
CA VAL A 35 -4.27 22.76 11.21
C VAL A 35 -4.05 22.43 12.68
N THR A 36 -2.94 22.92 13.23
CA THR A 36 -2.58 22.68 14.63
C THR A 36 -2.48 24.00 15.40
N ALA A 37 -2.89 24.00 16.68
CA ALA A 37 -2.61 25.08 17.62
C ALA A 37 -2.19 24.48 18.96
N SER A 38 -1.15 25.05 19.56
CA SER A 38 -0.62 24.59 20.86
C SER A 38 -0.36 23.07 20.92
N ASN A 39 0.24 22.50 19.88
CA ASN A 39 0.51 21.07 19.69
C ASN A 39 -0.74 20.15 19.61
N GLN A 40 -1.94 20.72 19.44
CA GLN A 40 -3.16 19.96 19.22
C GLN A 40 -3.64 20.13 17.77
N GLN A 41 -4.03 19.05 17.13
CA GLN A 41 -4.66 19.10 15.82
C GLN A 41 -6.10 19.60 15.98
N ILE A 42 -6.43 20.75 15.38
CA ILE A 42 -7.76 21.32 15.37
C ILE A 42 -8.62 20.69 14.27
N CYS A 43 -8.09 20.64 13.06
CA CYS A 43 -8.79 20.03 11.93
C CYS A 43 -7.82 19.52 10.87
N ARG A 44 -8.34 18.67 9.98
CA ARG A 44 -7.67 18.23 8.76
C ARG A 44 -8.51 18.63 7.55
N VAL A 45 -7.86 19.22 6.56
CA VAL A 45 -8.47 19.59 5.28
C VAL A 45 -7.86 18.69 4.21
N ASP A 46 -8.68 17.82 3.60
CA ASP A 46 -8.28 16.94 2.52
C ASP A 46 -8.73 17.55 1.19
N ARG A 47 -7.79 17.69 0.23
CA ARG A 47 -8.06 18.15 -1.14
C ARG A 47 -7.80 16.99 -2.07
N GLU A 48 -8.86 16.46 -2.66
CA GLU A 48 -8.81 15.34 -3.61
C GLU A 48 -10.03 15.38 -4.54
N SER A 49 -9.92 14.76 -5.70
CA SER A 49 -11.01 14.55 -6.65
C SER A 49 -11.66 13.16 -6.45
N ALA A 50 -12.67 12.86 -7.26
CA ALA A 50 -13.26 11.53 -7.29
C ALA A 50 -12.21 10.46 -7.67
N ILE A 51 -12.31 9.30 -7.06
CA ILE A 51 -11.30 8.23 -7.15
C ILE A 51 -11.01 7.79 -8.60
N ASP A 52 -12.04 7.70 -9.41
CA ASP A 52 -11.96 7.29 -10.82
C ASP A 52 -11.15 8.27 -11.69
N GLN A 53 -11.06 9.53 -11.28
CA GLN A 53 -10.26 10.55 -11.97
C GLN A 53 -8.74 10.35 -11.81
N TYR A 54 -8.32 9.52 -10.85
CA TYR A 54 -6.92 9.16 -10.63
C TYR A 54 -6.54 7.80 -11.24
N HIS A 55 -7.45 7.15 -11.98
CA HIS A 55 -7.11 5.90 -12.68
C HIS A 55 -6.07 6.17 -13.77
N PRO A 56 -5.01 5.39 -13.84
CA PRO A 56 -4.05 5.50 -14.94
C PRO A 56 -4.70 5.04 -16.25
N ASP A 57 -4.48 5.80 -17.31
CA ASP A 57 -4.84 5.35 -18.66
C ASP A 57 -3.79 4.35 -19.16
N LEU A 58 -4.07 3.06 -19.00
CA LEU A 58 -3.14 2.00 -19.40
C LEU A 58 -2.96 1.89 -20.91
N SER A 59 -3.79 2.53 -21.71
CA SER A 59 -3.53 2.64 -23.16
C SER A 59 -2.36 3.58 -23.46
N ILE A 60 -2.07 4.52 -22.56
CA ILE A 60 -0.98 5.47 -22.67
C ILE A 60 0.26 4.96 -21.92
N VAL A 61 0.11 4.56 -20.66
CA VAL A 61 1.24 4.24 -19.78
C VAL A 61 1.51 2.73 -19.63
N GLY A 62 0.66 1.86 -20.18
CA GLY A 62 0.76 0.43 -19.97
C GLY A 62 2.04 -0.20 -20.48
N ASP A 63 2.52 0.21 -21.67
CA ASP A 63 3.78 -0.30 -22.22
C ASP A 63 4.99 0.15 -21.41
N LEU A 64 4.98 1.40 -20.94
CA LEU A 64 6.03 1.92 -20.06
C LEU A 64 6.06 1.15 -18.72
N ILE A 65 4.90 0.92 -18.11
CA ILE A 65 4.82 0.14 -16.86
C ILE A 65 5.36 -1.28 -17.08
N ARG A 66 4.98 -1.92 -18.18
CA ARG A 66 5.46 -3.26 -18.53
C ARG A 66 6.97 -3.31 -18.68
N GLU A 67 7.53 -2.36 -19.43
CA GLU A 67 8.97 -2.25 -19.62
C GLU A 67 9.71 -2.06 -18.29
N LYS A 68 9.27 -1.09 -17.48
CA LYS A 68 9.88 -0.80 -16.18
C LYS A 68 9.75 -1.96 -15.19
N ALA A 69 8.59 -2.63 -15.16
CA ALA A 69 8.38 -3.79 -14.31
C ALA A 69 9.29 -4.98 -14.69
N CYS A 70 9.53 -5.21 -15.99
CA CYS A 70 10.46 -6.25 -16.45
C CYS A 70 11.93 -5.93 -16.13
N GLN A 71 12.31 -4.66 -16.10
CA GLN A 71 13.69 -4.22 -15.86
C GLN A 71 14.03 -4.11 -14.37
N ALA A 72 13.03 -3.96 -13.52
CA ALA A 72 13.24 -3.77 -12.09
C ALA A 72 13.51 -5.10 -11.37
N ASP A 73 14.40 -5.09 -10.38
CA ASP A 73 14.64 -6.23 -9.48
C ASP A 73 13.40 -6.51 -8.62
N ALA A 74 12.64 -5.47 -8.27
CA ALA A 74 11.40 -5.58 -7.54
C ALA A 74 10.43 -4.45 -7.91
N VAL A 75 9.15 -4.75 -7.93
CA VAL A 75 8.05 -3.79 -8.06
C VAL A 75 7.30 -3.70 -6.74
N ILE A 76 7.13 -2.49 -6.24
CA ILE A 76 6.34 -2.23 -5.03
C ILE A 76 5.05 -1.52 -5.45
N VAL A 77 3.91 -2.11 -5.09
CA VAL A 77 2.61 -1.47 -5.21
C VAL A 77 2.15 -1.06 -3.81
N SER A 78 2.14 0.25 -3.55
CA SER A 78 1.63 0.84 -2.31
C SER A 78 0.26 1.45 -2.57
N ASP A 79 -0.81 0.78 -2.12
CA ASP A 79 -2.18 1.25 -2.35
C ASP A 79 -2.68 2.08 -1.17
N TYR A 80 -2.96 3.35 -1.44
CA TYR A 80 -3.59 4.28 -0.50
C TYR A 80 -5.10 4.44 -0.71
N GLY A 81 -5.69 3.65 -1.61
CA GLY A 81 -7.12 3.72 -1.92
C GLY A 81 -7.53 4.98 -2.67
N LYS A 82 -6.60 5.63 -3.36
CA LYS A 82 -6.80 6.92 -4.04
C LYS A 82 -7.02 6.82 -5.56
N GLY A 83 -7.16 5.62 -6.09
CA GLY A 83 -7.57 5.42 -7.47
C GLY A 83 -6.47 4.96 -8.41
N PHE A 84 -5.22 5.34 -8.20
CA PHE A 84 -4.13 4.95 -9.10
C PHE A 84 -3.97 3.43 -9.23
N VAL A 85 -4.04 2.70 -8.11
CA VAL A 85 -4.01 1.24 -8.13
C VAL A 85 -5.39 0.71 -8.56
N THR A 86 -5.42 -0.04 -9.66
CA THR A 86 -6.61 -0.70 -10.22
C THR A 86 -6.34 -2.20 -10.42
N ASN A 87 -7.39 -3.00 -10.59
CA ASN A 87 -7.22 -4.43 -10.91
C ASN A 87 -6.44 -4.65 -12.22
N GLN A 88 -6.63 -3.78 -13.20
CA GLN A 88 -5.90 -3.85 -14.47
C GLN A 88 -4.41 -3.55 -14.27
N LEU A 89 -4.07 -2.54 -13.46
CA LEU A 89 -2.68 -2.24 -13.11
C LEU A 89 -2.04 -3.41 -12.33
N LEU A 90 -2.75 -3.96 -11.34
CA LEU A 90 -2.28 -5.10 -10.55
C LEU A 90 -2.01 -6.33 -11.43
N ALA A 91 -2.90 -6.63 -12.38
CA ALA A 91 -2.69 -7.72 -13.34
C ALA A 91 -1.43 -7.47 -14.19
N LEU A 92 -1.29 -6.24 -14.73
CA LEU A 92 -0.16 -5.86 -15.58
C LEU A 92 1.18 -6.03 -14.85
N VAL A 93 1.31 -5.51 -13.62
CA VAL A 93 2.57 -5.62 -12.86
C VAL A 93 2.83 -7.05 -12.41
N ARG A 94 1.81 -7.82 -12.05
CA ARG A 94 1.92 -9.23 -11.65
C ARG A 94 2.49 -10.10 -12.77
N GLU A 95 2.10 -9.82 -14.02
CA GLU A 95 2.56 -10.57 -15.20
C GLU A 95 4.01 -10.25 -15.59
N ASN A 96 4.52 -9.09 -15.20
CA ASN A 96 5.79 -8.57 -15.72
C ASN A 96 6.89 -8.38 -14.63
N ALA A 97 6.55 -8.34 -13.35
CA ALA A 97 7.52 -8.15 -12.28
C ALA A 97 8.27 -9.46 -11.94
N CYS A 98 9.59 -9.37 -11.75
CA CYS A 98 10.40 -10.46 -11.19
C CYS A 98 10.06 -10.74 -9.73
N PHE A 99 9.80 -9.69 -8.96
CA PHE A 99 9.37 -9.74 -7.56
C PHE A 99 8.32 -8.66 -7.34
N LEU A 100 7.14 -9.04 -6.87
CA LEU A 100 6.03 -8.13 -6.59
C LEU A 100 5.75 -8.04 -5.09
N ALA A 101 5.98 -6.86 -4.51
CA ALA A 101 5.54 -6.53 -3.16
C ALA A 101 4.28 -5.66 -3.21
N VAL A 102 3.30 -5.96 -2.37
CA VAL A 102 2.04 -5.20 -2.31
C VAL A 102 1.74 -4.78 -0.88
N ASP A 103 1.59 -3.47 -0.68
CA ASP A 103 1.02 -2.88 0.52
C ASP A 103 -0.46 -2.55 0.24
N PRO A 104 -1.40 -3.35 0.76
CA PRO A 104 -2.79 -3.33 0.30
C PRO A 104 -3.66 -2.30 1.02
N LYS A 105 -4.72 -1.83 0.34
CA LYS A 105 -5.83 -1.08 0.95
C LYS A 105 -7.15 -1.83 0.80
N PRO A 106 -7.50 -2.72 1.75
CA PRO A 106 -8.63 -3.65 1.62
C PRO A 106 -9.98 -3.03 1.34
N SER A 107 -10.20 -1.79 1.79
CA SER A 107 -11.46 -1.05 1.60
C SER A 107 -11.91 -0.92 0.13
N ARG A 108 -10.99 -1.16 -0.82
CA ARG A 108 -11.29 -1.09 -2.26
C ARG A 108 -11.64 -2.41 -2.92
N LEU A 109 -11.51 -3.53 -2.22
CA LEU A 109 -11.77 -4.88 -2.73
C LEU A 109 -11.01 -5.21 -4.03
N LEU A 110 -9.76 -4.74 -4.14
CA LEU A 110 -8.90 -5.06 -5.27
C LEU A 110 -8.35 -6.50 -5.19
N ASP A 111 -7.97 -7.04 -6.34
CA ASP A 111 -7.37 -8.37 -6.44
C ASP A 111 -5.85 -8.32 -6.18
N TYR A 112 -5.46 -8.47 -4.93
CA TYR A 112 -4.04 -8.56 -4.52
C TYR A 112 -3.48 -10.00 -4.60
N SER A 113 -4.03 -10.86 -5.43
CA SER A 113 -3.62 -12.28 -5.51
C SER A 113 -2.18 -12.46 -5.98
N LYS A 114 -1.55 -13.50 -5.43
CA LYS A 114 -0.24 -14.02 -5.81
C LYS A 114 0.92 -13.01 -5.82
N PRO A 115 1.05 -12.10 -4.84
CA PRO A 115 2.25 -11.31 -4.72
C PRO A 115 3.38 -12.15 -4.10
N ASP A 116 4.64 -11.78 -4.36
CA ASP A 116 5.77 -12.37 -3.64
C ASP A 116 5.77 -11.96 -2.18
N LEU A 117 5.37 -10.72 -1.89
CA LEU A 117 5.25 -10.19 -0.54
C LEU A 117 3.96 -9.37 -0.39
N LEU A 118 3.19 -9.67 0.66
CA LEU A 118 2.02 -8.88 1.06
C LEU A 118 2.27 -8.30 2.44
N THR A 119 2.08 -6.97 2.62
CA THR A 119 2.49 -6.24 3.83
C THR A 119 1.37 -5.45 4.52
N PRO A 120 0.24 -6.07 4.86
CA PRO A 120 -0.83 -5.36 5.55
C PRO A 120 -0.43 -4.98 6.99
N ASN A 121 -0.99 -3.89 7.49
CA ASN A 121 -0.99 -3.64 8.92
C ASN A 121 -2.04 -4.52 9.63
N ARG A 122 -2.07 -4.46 10.99
CA ARG A 122 -3.00 -5.24 11.84
C ARG A 122 -4.46 -5.15 11.38
N LEU A 123 -4.96 -3.93 11.14
CA LEU A 123 -6.35 -3.71 10.75
C LEU A 123 -6.63 -4.17 9.31
N GLU A 124 -5.71 -3.92 8.41
CA GLU A 124 -5.81 -4.36 7.02
C GLU A 124 -5.75 -5.89 6.93
N ALA A 125 -4.93 -6.54 7.74
CA ALA A 125 -4.85 -8.00 7.78
C ALA A 125 -6.17 -8.63 8.25
N LEU A 126 -6.83 -8.09 9.29
CA LEU A 126 -8.16 -8.52 9.72
C LEU A 126 -9.20 -8.34 8.59
N GLU A 127 -9.17 -7.20 7.94
CA GLU A 127 -10.10 -6.86 6.84
C GLU A 127 -9.90 -7.77 5.62
N LEU A 128 -8.64 -8.04 5.22
CA LEU A 128 -8.30 -9.00 4.16
C LEU A 128 -8.78 -10.42 4.49
N ALA A 129 -8.64 -10.82 5.75
CA ALA A 129 -9.10 -12.11 6.25
C ALA A 129 -10.63 -12.20 6.37
N GLY A 130 -11.36 -11.09 6.22
CA GLY A 130 -12.82 -11.05 6.42
C GLY A 130 -13.22 -11.12 7.89
N LEU A 131 -12.32 -10.76 8.80
CA LEU A 131 -12.56 -10.75 10.24
C LEU A 131 -12.95 -9.34 10.72
N SER A 132 -13.72 -9.29 11.84
CA SER A 132 -14.12 -8.02 12.43
C SER A 132 -12.90 -7.25 12.95
N ARG A 133 -12.93 -5.93 12.76
CA ARG A 133 -11.93 -5.03 13.36
C ARG A 133 -11.96 -5.02 14.89
N GLU A 134 -13.03 -5.51 15.49
CA GLU A 134 -13.17 -5.66 16.95
C GLU A 134 -12.36 -6.86 17.48
N THR A 135 -12.02 -7.82 16.62
CA THR A 135 -11.19 -8.99 16.95
C THR A 135 -9.70 -8.64 17.00
N ARG A 136 -9.33 -7.61 17.79
CA ARG A 136 -7.96 -7.10 17.79
C ARG A 136 -7.05 -7.82 18.76
N ASP A 137 -7.54 -8.13 19.97
CA ASP A 137 -6.73 -8.58 21.08
C ASP A 137 -7.34 -9.85 21.73
N PRO A 138 -6.58 -10.92 21.77
CA PRO A 138 -5.28 -11.12 21.09
C PRO A 138 -5.44 -11.19 19.56
N PHE A 139 -4.39 -10.79 18.81
CA PHE A 139 -4.44 -10.87 17.35
C PHE A 139 -4.56 -12.34 16.89
N PRO A 140 -5.60 -12.70 16.10
CA PRO A 140 -5.88 -14.09 15.73
C PRO A 140 -4.95 -14.54 14.58
N GLN A 141 -3.67 -14.75 14.88
CA GLN A 141 -2.59 -14.98 13.93
C GLN A 141 -2.90 -16.11 12.94
N GLU A 142 -3.27 -17.27 13.44
CA GLU A 142 -3.49 -18.48 12.62
C GLU A 142 -4.69 -18.30 11.68
N ASP A 143 -5.79 -17.74 12.18
CA ASP A 143 -7.00 -17.51 11.37
C ASP A 143 -6.71 -16.47 10.26
N VAL A 144 -6.06 -15.36 10.60
CA VAL A 144 -5.69 -14.31 9.65
C VAL A 144 -4.78 -14.87 8.57
N VAL A 145 -3.72 -15.59 8.95
CA VAL A 145 -2.78 -16.19 8.01
C VAL A 145 -3.49 -17.18 7.10
N SER A 146 -4.28 -18.09 7.64
CA SER A 146 -5.02 -19.09 6.86
C SER A 146 -5.95 -18.44 5.85
N GLN A 147 -6.77 -17.44 6.26
CA GLN A 147 -7.71 -16.77 5.38
C GLN A 147 -7.00 -15.95 4.28
N ILE A 148 -5.93 -15.24 4.60
CA ILE A 148 -5.16 -14.47 3.62
C ILE A 148 -4.50 -15.39 2.59
N PHE A 149 -3.89 -16.50 3.02
CA PHE A 149 -3.28 -17.44 2.10
C PHE A 149 -4.31 -18.15 1.21
N ASN A 150 -5.45 -18.51 1.75
CA ASN A 150 -6.55 -19.11 0.96
C ASN A 150 -7.08 -18.15 -0.10
N LYS A 151 -7.18 -16.86 0.21
CA LYS A 151 -7.77 -15.87 -0.68
C LYS A 151 -6.78 -15.30 -1.69
N PHE A 152 -5.56 -14.97 -1.25
CA PHE A 152 -4.60 -14.24 -2.08
C PHE A 152 -3.35 -15.04 -2.45
N SER A 153 -3.06 -16.13 -1.75
CA SER A 153 -1.91 -17.01 -2.02
C SER A 153 -0.58 -16.26 -2.15
N PRO A 154 -0.21 -15.35 -1.21
CA PRO A 154 1.08 -14.68 -1.26
C PRO A 154 2.22 -15.69 -1.05
N ARG A 155 3.42 -15.41 -1.59
CA ARG A 155 4.61 -16.23 -1.30
C ARG A 155 5.11 -15.99 0.13
N LEU A 156 5.05 -14.74 0.59
CA LEU A 156 5.38 -14.29 1.94
C LEU A 156 4.34 -13.27 2.42
N LEU A 157 3.90 -13.40 3.65
CA LEU A 157 3.04 -12.43 4.34
C LEU A 157 3.82 -11.82 5.51
N ALA A 158 3.84 -10.49 5.59
CA ALA A 158 4.43 -9.74 6.70
C ALA A 158 3.38 -8.78 7.26
N VAL A 159 2.82 -9.10 8.43
CA VAL A 159 1.81 -8.25 9.09
C VAL A 159 2.47 -7.35 10.11
N THR A 160 2.34 -6.03 9.97
CA THR A 160 2.84 -5.09 10.97
C THR A 160 1.84 -4.98 12.12
N LEU A 161 2.31 -5.19 13.36
CA LEU A 161 1.51 -5.27 14.58
C LEU A 161 1.77 -4.09 15.55
N GLY A 162 2.33 -3.01 15.06
CA GLY A 162 2.68 -1.85 15.88
C GLY A 162 3.73 -2.21 16.94
N GLY A 163 3.44 -1.92 18.20
CA GLY A 163 4.33 -2.22 19.34
C GLY A 163 4.67 -3.70 19.52
N GLU A 164 3.86 -4.62 19.00
CA GLU A 164 4.12 -6.06 19.05
C GLU A 164 5.12 -6.53 17.96
N GLY A 165 5.47 -5.65 17.03
CA GLY A 165 6.45 -5.94 16.00
C GLY A 165 5.84 -6.38 14.67
N MET A 166 6.36 -7.46 14.08
CA MET A 166 5.96 -7.95 12.76
C MET A 166 5.80 -9.46 12.77
N LEU A 167 4.64 -9.93 12.34
CA LEU A 167 4.38 -11.35 12.09
C LEU A 167 4.82 -11.71 10.68
N LEU A 168 5.59 -12.78 10.54
CA LEU A 168 5.95 -13.38 9.26
C LEU A 168 5.27 -14.73 9.09
N ALA A 169 4.69 -14.95 7.90
CA ALA A 169 4.04 -16.21 7.54
C ALA A 169 4.38 -16.64 6.12
N LYS A 170 4.50 -17.95 5.92
CA LYS A 170 4.80 -18.57 4.65
C LYS A 170 3.99 -19.87 4.51
N GLN A 171 3.56 -20.18 3.28
CA GLN A 171 2.80 -21.41 2.99
C GLN A 171 1.58 -21.62 3.90
N GLY A 172 0.90 -20.53 4.27
CA GLY A 172 -0.28 -20.58 5.14
C GLY A 172 0.00 -20.84 6.62
N LYS A 173 1.25 -20.74 7.07
CA LYS A 173 1.66 -20.95 8.46
C LYS A 173 2.44 -19.76 9.00
N VAL A 174 2.23 -19.47 10.27
CA VAL A 174 3.05 -18.52 11.00
C VAL A 174 4.45 -19.09 11.18
N GLU A 175 5.47 -18.36 10.69
CA GLU A 175 6.87 -18.72 10.83
C GLU A 175 7.45 -18.15 12.13
N ARG A 176 7.25 -16.86 12.36
CA ARG A 176 7.71 -16.19 13.57
C ARG A 176 7.10 -14.79 13.71
N THR A 177 7.15 -14.27 14.92
CA THR A 177 6.95 -12.85 15.20
C THR A 177 8.30 -12.21 15.53
N ILE A 178 8.64 -11.14 14.84
CA ILE A 178 9.84 -10.32 15.08
C ILE A 178 9.39 -9.19 15.99
N PRO A 179 9.90 -9.09 17.24
CA PRO A 179 9.52 -8.02 18.14
C PRO A 179 10.04 -6.66 17.62
N THR A 180 9.35 -5.58 17.99
CA THR A 180 9.86 -4.24 17.69
C THR A 180 11.16 -3.97 18.45
N ALA A 181 12.11 -3.32 17.78
CA ALA A 181 13.31 -2.80 18.43
C ALA A 181 13.07 -1.41 19.07
N ALA A 182 11.95 -0.76 18.76
CA ALA A 182 11.62 0.55 19.31
C ALA A 182 11.19 0.42 20.78
N ARG A 183 11.78 1.22 21.65
CA ARG A 183 11.40 1.28 23.07
C ARG A 183 10.11 2.07 23.31
N GLU A 184 9.78 2.98 22.39
CA GLU A 184 8.55 3.76 22.41
C GLU A 184 8.00 3.83 20.98
N VAL A 185 6.75 3.42 20.79
CA VAL A 185 6.04 3.64 19.54
C VAL A 185 5.27 4.95 19.71
N PHE A 186 5.76 6.02 19.07
CA PHE A 186 4.96 7.23 18.96
C PHE A 186 3.77 6.93 18.08
N ASP A 187 2.57 7.18 18.60
CA ASP A 187 1.32 7.09 17.85
C ASP A 187 1.39 8.13 16.71
N VAL A 188 1.57 7.66 15.50
CA VAL A 188 1.54 8.48 14.29
C VAL A 188 0.09 8.47 13.80
N SER A 189 -0.77 9.18 14.52
CA SER A 189 -2.16 9.42 14.13
C SER A 189 -2.26 10.45 12.99
#